data_4c218a8e4767daf38b978518e9569b12
#
_entry.id   4c218a8e4767daf38b978518e9569b12
#
_cell.length_a   1.000
_cell.length_b   1.000
_cell.length_c   1.000
_cell.angle_alpha   90.00
_cell.angle_beta   90.00
_cell.angle_gamma   90.00
#
_symmetry.space_group_name_H-M   'P 1'
#
loop_
_entity.id
_entity.type
_entity.pdbx_description
1 polymer ?
#
loop_
_entity_poly.entity_id
_entity_poly.type
_entity_poly.pdbx_seq_one_letter_code
_entity_poly.pdbx_strand_id
1 'polypeptide(L)'
;MPGESILTPIQRSVGVSAIKDSIYKEIEFRKETIMNEVIKAGEVFKLAELLPYQEGKIVNMDLAHNDKVKFVVMSFDAGTGLSEHAAPGEALVMALDGEAVIGYDGQEQVIHAGETFKFDKFGKHSVSATKQFKMALLLVLE
;
A
#
# COMPACT_ATOMS: atom_id res chain seq x y z
N MET A 1 17.26 -25.64 14.14
CA MET A 1 16.81 -25.57 13.68
C MET A 1 16.68 -25.13 13.34
N PRO A 2 16.77 -25.14 13.39
CA PRO A 2 16.39 -24.86 13.00
C PRO A 2 16.00 -24.66 12.58
N GLY A 3 15.91 -24.65 12.59
CA GLY A 3 15.23 -24.62 12.14
C GLY A 3 14.75 -24.94 11.96
N GLU A 4 14.74 -25.22 12.05
CA GLU A 4 14.02 -25.73 11.88
C GLU A 4 13.23 -25.30 11.73
N SER A 5 13.13 -24.99 11.52
CA SER A 5 12.18 -24.63 11.36
C SER A 5 11.46 -24.28 11.97
N ILE A 6 11.18 -23.90 12.34
CA ILE A 6 10.49 -23.67 12.96
C ILE A 6 9.87 -24.21 13.42
N LEU A 7 9.70 -24.69 13.45
CA LEU A 7 9.23 -25.42 13.95
C LEU A 7 9.56 -26.45 14.02
N THR A 8 9.78 -26.69 14.26
CA THR A 8 10.13 -27.69 14.32
C THR A 8 9.76 -28.64 14.94
N PRO A 9 9.86 -29.01 15.28
CA PRO A 9 9.80 -30.29 15.71
C PRO A 9 9.06 -30.42 16.91
N ILE A 10 8.92 -29.68 17.52
CA ILE A 10 8.41 -29.78 18.71
C ILE A 10 7.15 -30.27 18.82
N GLN A 11 6.58 -30.53 17.98
CA GLN A 11 5.35 -30.85 18.08
C GLN A 11 5.18 -32.25 18.15
N ARG A 12 5.55 -32.93 19.14
CA ARG A 12 5.55 -34.28 19.06
C ARG A 12 4.59 -35.00 19.92
N SER A 13 4.15 -34.44 20.94
CA SER A 13 3.29 -35.09 21.87
C SER A 13 1.86 -35.13 21.35
N VAL A 14 1.16 -36.17 21.52
CA VAL A 14 -0.20 -36.32 21.05
C VAL A 14 -1.14 -35.31 21.67
N GLY A 15 -1.09 -35.10 22.95
CA GLY A 15 -1.94 -34.13 23.62
C GLY A 15 -1.63 -32.74 23.18
N VAL A 16 -0.34 -32.47 23.01
CA VAL A 16 0.09 -31.18 22.52
C VAL A 16 -0.35 -31.00 21.09
N SER A 17 -0.38 -32.06 20.30
CA SER A 17 -0.82 -31.97 18.92
C SER A 17 -2.29 -31.56 18.83
N ALA A 18 -3.15 -32.14 19.69
CA ALA A 18 -4.56 -31.77 19.69
C ALA A 18 -4.77 -30.31 20.07
N ILE A 19 -4.01 -29.82 21.05
CA ILE A 19 -4.09 -28.44 21.48
C ILE A 19 -3.59 -27.54 20.35
N LYS A 20 -2.51 -27.96 19.69
CA LYS A 20 -1.97 -27.17 18.60
C LYS A 20 -2.96 -27.06 17.46
N ASP A 21 -3.65 -28.12 17.11
CA ASP A 21 -4.64 -28.10 16.05
C ASP A 21 -5.73 -27.08 16.37
N SER A 22 -6.17 -27.05 17.62
CA SER A 22 -7.19 -26.09 18.01
C SER A 22 -6.66 -24.65 17.91
N ILE A 23 -5.43 -24.43 18.34
CA ILE A 23 -4.81 -23.12 18.29
C ILE A 23 -4.60 -22.69 16.84
N TYR A 24 -4.13 -23.57 15.99
CA TYR A 24 -3.91 -23.27 14.60
C TYR A 24 -5.22 -22.94 13.89
N LYS A 25 -6.28 -23.63 14.19
CA LYS A 25 -7.58 -23.33 13.61
C LYS A 25 -8.05 -21.94 14.04
N GLU A 26 -7.82 -21.59 15.29
CA GLU A 26 -8.21 -20.29 15.80
C GLU A 26 -7.37 -19.21 15.14
N ILE A 27 -6.07 -19.44 14.97
CA ILE A 27 -5.19 -18.50 14.32
C ILE A 27 -5.59 -18.32 12.85
N GLU A 28 -5.87 -19.39 12.16
CA GLU A 28 -6.29 -19.30 10.76
C GLU A 28 -7.60 -18.57 10.64
N PHE A 29 -8.53 -18.82 11.53
CA PHE A 29 -9.81 -18.16 11.50
C PHE A 29 -9.65 -16.66 11.72
N ARG A 30 -8.68 -16.26 12.54
CA ARG A 30 -8.41 -14.86 12.82
C ARG A 30 -7.45 -14.25 11.83
N LYS A 31 -6.84 -15.09 10.98
CA LYS A 31 -5.86 -14.64 10.04
C LYS A 31 -6.57 -14.01 8.88
N GLU A 32 -7.21 -12.91 9.11
CA GLU A 32 -7.83 -12.17 8.04
C GLU A 32 -6.73 -11.53 7.23
N THR A 33 -6.89 -11.57 5.94
CA THR A 33 -5.97 -10.92 5.04
C THR A 33 -6.22 -9.43 5.12
N ILE A 34 -5.27 -8.69 5.64
CA ILE A 34 -5.37 -7.24 5.71
C ILE A 34 -5.17 -6.65 4.33
N MET A 35 -4.34 -7.26 3.52
CA MET A 35 -4.05 -6.76 2.18
C MET A 35 -5.06 -7.27 1.17
N ASN A 36 -5.27 -6.47 0.13
CA ASN A 36 -6.17 -6.80 -0.96
C ASN A 36 -5.78 -8.15 -1.58
N GLU A 37 -6.77 -8.99 -1.86
CA GLU A 37 -6.53 -10.34 -2.37
C GLU A 37 -5.90 -10.37 -3.75
N VAL A 38 -5.86 -9.26 -4.47
CA VAL A 38 -5.19 -9.20 -5.76
C VAL A 38 -3.68 -9.39 -5.55
N ILE A 39 -3.18 -9.14 -4.34
CA ILE A 39 -1.77 -9.36 -4.02
C ILE A 39 -1.63 -10.79 -3.53
N LYS A 40 -0.86 -11.58 -4.24
CA LYS A 40 -0.66 -12.99 -3.93
C LYS A 40 0.66 -13.17 -3.21
N ALA A 41 0.63 -13.93 -2.12
CA ALA A 41 1.86 -14.28 -1.41
C ALA A 41 2.72 -15.17 -2.29
N GLY A 42 4.03 -14.95 -2.23
CA GLY A 42 4.98 -15.82 -2.93
C GLY A 42 5.22 -15.50 -4.39
N GLU A 43 4.64 -14.41 -4.89
CA GLU A 43 4.79 -14.03 -6.30
C GLU A 43 5.44 -12.66 -6.42
N VAL A 44 6.29 -12.50 -7.40
CA VAL A 44 6.88 -11.19 -7.73
C VAL A 44 5.90 -10.48 -8.68
N PHE A 45 5.62 -9.23 -8.41
CA PHE A 45 4.74 -8.43 -9.25
C PHE A 45 5.16 -6.96 -9.20
N LYS A 46 4.57 -6.15 -10.09
CA LYS A 46 4.83 -4.72 -10.12
C LYS A 46 3.59 -3.97 -9.70
N LEU A 47 3.72 -3.09 -8.73
CA LEU A 47 2.59 -2.27 -8.29
C LEU A 47 2.00 -1.47 -9.45
N ALA A 48 2.84 -0.99 -10.35
CA ALA A 48 2.36 -0.21 -11.50
C ALA A 48 1.42 -0.98 -12.42
N GLU A 49 1.44 -2.30 -12.36
CA GLU A 49 0.61 -3.13 -13.23
C GLU A 49 -0.72 -3.53 -12.60
N LEU A 50 -0.92 -3.18 -11.33
CA LEU A 50 -2.16 -3.55 -10.65
C LEU A 50 -3.37 -2.76 -11.13
N LEU A 51 -3.17 -1.56 -11.64
CA LEU A 51 -4.27 -0.66 -11.91
C LEU A 51 -4.04 0.09 -13.22
N PRO A 52 -4.81 -0.20 -14.27
CA PRO A 52 -4.61 0.46 -15.56
C PRO A 52 -5.11 1.91 -15.53
N TYR A 53 -4.67 2.69 -16.50
CA TYR A 53 -5.22 4.02 -16.70
C TYR A 53 -6.62 3.91 -17.31
N GLN A 54 -7.50 4.82 -16.94
CA GLN A 54 -8.81 4.95 -17.54
C GLN A 54 -8.97 6.38 -18.03
N GLU A 55 -9.44 6.54 -19.21
CA GLU A 55 -9.54 7.83 -19.88
C GLU A 55 -10.30 8.85 -19.04
N GLY A 56 -9.68 9.99 -18.79
CA GLY A 56 -10.27 11.10 -18.07
C GLY A 56 -10.50 10.86 -16.59
N LYS A 57 -9.96 9.79 -16.02
CA LYS A 57 -10.26 9.42 -14.63
C LYS A 57 -9.04 9.21 -13.79
N ILE A 58 -9.25 9.33 -12.48
CA ILE A 58 -8.33 8.83 -11.47
C ILE A 58 -8.97 7.55 -10.95
N VAL A 59 -8.20 6.48 -10.94
CA VAL A 59 -8.65 5.19 -10.43
C VAL A 59 -7.78 4.83 -9.25
N ASN A 60 -8.34 4.27 -8.20
CA ASN A 60 -7.55 3.86 -7.06
C ASN A 60 -7.97 2.47 -6.57
N MET A 61 -7.06 1.83 -5.88
CA MET A 61 -7.27 0.51 -5.30
C MET A 61 -6.61 0.49 -3.94
N ASP A 62 -7.39 0.26 -2.90
CA ASP A 62 -6.84 0.10 -1.57
C ASP A 62 -6.15 -1.25 -1.48
N LEU A 63 -4.87 -1.24 -1.14
CA LEU A 63 -4.12 -2.47 -0.94
C LEU A 63 -4.17 -2.91 0.52
N ALA A 64 -4.22 -1.97 1.44
CA ALA A 64 -4.40 -2.25 2.86
C ALA A 64 -4.99 -1.00 3.51
N HIS A 65 -5.93 -1.19 4.41
CA HIS A 65 -6.55 -0.05 5.08
C HIS A 65 -7.11 -0.49 6.42
N ASN A 66 -6.65 0.11 7.47
CA ASN A 66 -7.23 -0.05 8.81
C ASN A 66 -7.13 1.30 9.53
N ASP A 67 -7.33 1.32 10.84
CA ASP A 67 -7.32 2.57 11.59
C ASP A 67 -5.93 3.18 11.77
N LYS A 68 -4.88 2.47 11.39
CA LYS A 68 -3.50 2.93 11.56
C LYS A 68 -2.77 3.20 10.27
N VAL A 69 -3.18 2.57 9.18
CA VAL A 69 -2.47 2.70 7.92
C VAL A 69 -3.42 2.61 6.74
N LYS A 70 -3.12 3.38 5.71
CA LYS A 70 -3.80 3.26 4.43
C LYS A 70 -2.73 3.17 3.35
N PHE A 71 -2.81 2.12 2.55
CA PHE A 71 -1.88 1.90 1.45
C PHE A 71 -2.70 1.72 0.18
N VAL A 72 -2.55 2.64 -0.77
CA VAL A 72 -3.40 2.67 -1.96
C VAL A 72 -2.53 2.88 -3.20
N VAL A 73 -2.92 2.25 -4.29
CA VAL A 73 -2.33 2.52 -5.60
C VAL A 73 -3.32 3.37 -6.38
N MET A 74 -2.82 4.38 -7.07
CA MET A 74 -3.65 5.29 -7.86
C MET A 74 -3.09 5.44 -9.26
N SER A 75 -3.97 5.44 -10.25
CA SER A 75 -3.62 5.70 -11.65
C SER A 75 -4.36 6.96 -12.10
N PHE A 76 -3.62 7.93 -12.59
CA PHE A 76 -4.14 9.22 -13.03
C PHE A 76 -4.00 9.32 -14.53
N ASP A 77 -5.08 9.54 -15.24
CA ASP A 77 -4.98 9.87 -16.66
C ASP A 77 -4.41 11.29 -16.80
N ALA A 78 -3.83 11.60 -17.94
CA ALA A 78 -3.27 12.92 -18.18
C ALA A 78 -4.38 13.97 -18.01
N GLY A 79 -4.04 15.05 -17.33
CA GLY A 79 -4.98 16.15 -17.07
C GLY A 79 -5.83 15.99 -15.83
N THR A 80 -5.69 14.89 -15.09
CA THR A 80 -6.43 14.71 -13.83
C THR A 80 -5.52 15.09 -12.65
N GLY A 81 -6.11 15.23 -11.48
CA GLY A 81 -5.34 15.57 -10.28
C GLY A 81 -6.17 15.60 -9.03
N LEU A 82 -5.49 15.65 -7.91
CA LEU A 82 -6.09 15.83 -6.60
C LEU A 82 -5.81 17.26 -6.16
N SER A 83 -6.87 18.00 -5.84
CA SER A 83 -6.74 19.39 -5.38
C SER A 83 -6.07 19.43 -4.01
N GLU A 84 -5.62 20.62 -3.62
CA GLU A 84 -4.92 20.79 -2.35
C GLU A 84 -5.78 20.35 -1.18
N HIS A 85 -5.22 19.54 -0.33
CA HIS A 85 -5.86 19.03 0.88
C HIS A 85 -4.78 18.63 1.90
N ALA A 86 -5.21 18.29 3.10
CA ALA A 86 -4.31 17.85 4.16
C ALA A 86 -4.82 16.53 4.71
N ALA A 87 -3.92 15.70 5.19
CA ALA A 87 -4.28 14.41 5.78
C ALA A 87 -3.82 14.36 7.24
N PRO A 88 -4.50 13.57 8.07
CA PRO A 88 -4.19 13.51 9.50
C PRO A 88 -3.02 12.58 9.84
N GLY A 89 -2.16 12.31 8.91
CA GLY A 89 -1.00 11.45 9.12
C GLY A 89 0.13 11.78 8.18
N GLU A 90 1.28 11.20 8.42
CA GLU A 90 2.42 11.32 7.52
C GLU A 90 2.21 10.39 6.34
N ALA A 91 2.68 10.79 5.18
CA ALA A 91 2.47 9.99 3.99
C ALA A 91 3.71 9.95 3.10
N LEU A 92 3.88 8.82 2.42
CA LEU A 92 4.86 8.69 1.35
C LEU A 92 4.11 8.50 0.04
N VAL A 93 4.48 9.30 -0.95
CA VAL A 93 4.02 9.12 -2.32
C VAL A 93 5.18 8.51 -3.09
N MET A 94 4.98 7.33 -3.63
CA MET A 94 6.00 6.63 -4.42
C MET A 94 5.53 6.61 -5.86
N ALA A 95 6.22 7.32 -6.74
CA ALA A 95 5.85 7.36 -8.14
C ALA A 95 6.21 6.04 -8.81
N LEU A 96 5.26 5.43 -9.49
CA LEU A 96 5.40 4.11 -10.10
C LEU A 96 5.51 4.18 -11.61
N ASP A 97 4.90 5.18 -12.24
CA ASP A 97 4.89 5.32 -13.70
C ASP A 97 4.60 6.77 -14.06
N GLY A 98 5.22 7.26 -15.12
CA GLY A 98 4.99 8.60 -15.63
C GLY A 98 5.56 9.71 -14.76
N GLU A 99 4.90 10.85 -14.79
CA GLU A 99 5.33 12.01 -14.00
C GLU A 99 4.14 12.88 -13.63
N ALA A 100 4.28 13.60 -12.55
CA ALA A 100 3.25 14.52 -12.06
C ALA A 100 3.90 15.69 -11.35
N VAL A 101 3.10 16.71 -11.09
CA VAL A 101 3.52 17.85 -10.28
C VAL A 101 2.93 17.69 -8.90
N ILE A 102 3.77 17.71 -7.87
CA ILE A 102 3.35 17.70 -6.49
C ILE A 102 3.40 19.10 -5.94
N GLY A 103 2.28 19.59 -5.42
CA GLY A 103 2.25 20.83 -4.66
C GLY A 103 2.35 20.51 -3.19
N TYR A 104 3.21 21.22 -2.47
CA TYR A 104 3.38 21.04 -1.04
C TYR A 104 3.78 22.36 -0.40
N ASP A 105 2.95 22.84 0.53
CA ASP A 105 3.17 24.08 1.24
C ASP A 105 3.46 25.25 0.29
N GLY A 106 2.70 25.33 -0.79
CA GLY A 106 2.84 26.41 -1.76
C GLY A 106 3.98 26.28 -2.76
N GLN A 107 4.73 25.18 -2.69
CA GLN A 107 5.83 24.91 -3.62
C GLN A 107 5.42 23.79 -4.55
N GLU A 108 5.93 23.80 -5.78
CA GLU A 108 5.66 22.73 -6.72
C GLU A 108 6.95 22.02 -7.11
N GLN A 109 6.87 20.70 -7.24
CA GLN A 109 7.98 19.88 -7.67
C GLN A 109 7.47 18.80 -8.62
N VAL A 110 8.28 18.45 -9.61
CA VAL A 110 7.94 17.33 -10.49
C VAL A 110 8.45 16.06 -9.88
N ILE A 111 7.61 15.03 -9.87
CA ILE A 111 8.00 13.70 -9.40
C ILE A 111 7.94 12.74 -10.58
N HIS A 112 8.95 11.90 -10.71
CA HIS A 112 9.07 10.92 -11.79
C HIS A 112 9.05 9.52 -11.23
N ALA A 113 8.71 8.56 -12.07
CA ALA A 113 8.71 7.14 -11.70
C ALA A 113 10.03 6.78 -11.01
N GLY A 114 9.93 6.08 -9.89
CA GLY A 114 11.07 5.71 -9.06
C GLY A 114 11.41 6.70 -7.96
N GLU A 115 10.80 7.88 -7.97
CA GLU A 115 11.03 8.89 -6.95
C GLU A 115 9.93 8.87 -5.89
N THR A 116 10.24 9.36 -4.72
CA THR A 116 9.33 9.33 -3.57
C THR A 116 9.30 10.71 -2.91
N PHE A 117 8.13 11.10 -2.42
CA PHE A 117 7.94 12.37 -1.73
C PHE A 117 7.22 12.13 -0.41
N LYS A 118 7.65 12.80 0.66
CA LYS A 118 7.01 12.69 1.96
C LYS A 118 6.15 13.91 2.24
N PHE A 119 4.93 13.67 2.72
CA PHE A 119 4.07 14.73 3.26
C PHE A 119 4.06 14.60 4.78
N ASP A 120 4.20 15.74 5.46
CA ASP A 120 4.02 15.75 6.91
C ASP A 120 2.54 15.77 7.28
N LYS A 121 2.25 15.34 8.49
CA LYS A 121 0.91 15.39 9.04
C LYS A 121 0.36 16.79 8.91
N PHE A 122 -0.84 16.90 8.33
CA PHE A 122 -1.53 18.17 8.06
C PHE A 122 -0.83 19.11 7.07
N GLY A 123 0.23 18.70 6.41
CA GLY A 123 0.85 19.50 5.35
C GLY A 123 -0.07 19.56 4.14
N LYS A 124 -0.29 20.75 3.60
CA LYS A 124 -1.16 20.92 2.43
C LYS A 124 -0.47 20.42 1.18
N HIS A 125 -1.11 19.56 0.45
CA HIS A 125 -0.50 18.94 -0.72
C HIS A 125 -1.52 18.70 -1.82
N SER A 126 -1.02 18.62 -3.05
CA SER A 126 -1.81 18.35 -4.23
C SER A 126 -1.00 17.53 -5.22
N VAL A 127 -1.68 16.87 -6.14
CA VAL A 127 -1.04 16.10 -7.20
C VAL A 127 -1.71 16.48 -8.51
N SER A 128 -0.93 16.84 -9.51
CA SER A 128 -1.46 17.18 -10.83
C SER A 128 -0.76 16.33 -11.88
N ALA A 129 -1.51 15.48 -12.56
CA ALA A 129 -0.95 14.61 -13.59
C ALA A 129 -0.93 15.32 -14.93
N THR A 130 0.20 15.93 -15.26
CA THR A 130 0.37 16.55 -16.56
C THR A 130 0.51 15.50 -17.64
N LYS A 131 0.95 14.31 -17.29
CA LYS A 131 1.00 13.12 -18.12
C LYS A 131 0.35 12.00 -17.34
N GLN A 132 0.13 10.84 -17.97
CA GLN A 132 -0.33 9.68 -17.23
C GLN A 132 0.65 9.38 -16.10
N PHE A 133 0.11 9.08 -14.93
CA PHE A 133 0.91 8.95 -13.70
C PHE A 133 0.32 7.90 -12.79
N LYS A 134 1.17 7.04 -12.25
CA LYS A 134 0.75 6.09 -11.22
C LYS A 134 1.59 6.30 -9.98
N MET A 135 0.96 6.16 -8.84
CA MET A 135 1.66 6.25 -7.56
C MET A 135 1.12 5.24 -6.57
N ALA A 136 1.94 4.91 -5.60
CA ALA A 136 1.50 4.23 -4.39
C ALA A 136 1.57 5.26 -3.27
N LEU A 137 0.54 5.28 -2.44
CA LEU A 137 0.45 6.19 -1.31
C LEU A 137 0.39 5.36 -0.03
N LEU A 138 1.34 5.59 0.86
CA LEU A 138 1.32 5.01 2.19
C LEU A 138 1.03 6.12 3.18
N LEU A 139 -0.09 6.03 3.87
CA LEU A 139 -0.50 7.01 4.88
C LEU A 139 -0.46 6.33 6.24
N VAL A 140 0.29 6.92 7.16
CA VAL A 140 0.39 6.44 8.53
C VAL A 140 -0.46 7.36 9.40
N LEU A 141 -1.51 6.78 9.98
CA LEU A 141 -2.55 7.54 10.67
C LEU A 141 -2.33 7.68 12.18
N GLU A 142 -1.14 7.55 12.64
CA GLU A 142 -0.91 7.61 14.07
C GLU A 142 -0.11 8.82 14.49
#